data_e1806fe77cfa9e43512e27b636659818
#
_entry.id   e1806fe77cfa9e43512e27b636659818
#
_cell.length_a   1.000
_cell.length_b   1.000
_cell.length_c   1.000
_cell.angle_alpha   90.00
_cell.angle_beta   90.00
_cell.angle_gamma   90.00
#
_symmetry.space_group_name_H-M   'P 1'
#
loop_
_entity.id
_entity.type
_entity.pdbx_description
1 polymer ?
#
loop_
_entity_poly.entity_id
_entity_poly.type
_entity_poly.pdbx_seq_one_letter_code
_entity_poly.pdbx_strand_id
1 'polypeptide(L)'
;MEASDKAEEKFPTTFIAAQLSDVVIAGAETTGTALATAHHYVMRDRVVLERLRNEVRGRFSRLEDIKPETTADLPYVNAVLNEALRVLPPVPWPASRHVPLGGDTVDGYFIPGGVSSALRVPLLR
;
A
#
# COMPACT_ATOMS: atom_id res chain seq x y z
N MET A 1 -27.95 23.32 -24.06
CA MET A 1 -28.19 23.33 -22.60
C MET A 1 -29.11 22.16 -22.30
N GLU A 2 -28.63 20.94 -22.60
CA GLU A 2 -29.42 19.68 -22.53
C GLU A 2 -28.49 18.49 -22.28
N ALA A 3 -27.73 18.54 -21.20
CA ALA A 3 -26.81 17.44 -20.82
C ALA A 3 -26.78 17.20 -19.31
N SER A 4 -27.80 17.68 -18.58
CA SER A 4 -27.79 17.61 -17.11
C SER A 4 -28.88 16.73 -16.49
N ASP A 5 -29.68 16.03 -17.29
CA ASP A 5 -30.78 15.17 -16.79
C ASP A 5 -30.56 13.68 -17.07
N LYS A 6 -29.30 13.22 -17.12
CA LYS A 6 -29.04 11.79 -16.96
C LYS A 6 -29.05 11.47 -15.47
N ALA A 7 -30.28 11.12 -15.04
CA ALA A 7 -30.58 10.32 -13.85
C ALA A 7 -29.40 10.19 -12.85
N GLU A 8 -29.53 10.83 -11.72
CA GLU A 8 -28.93 10.35 -10.47
C GLU A 8 -29.42 8.91 -10.28
N GLU A 9 -28.69 7.95 -10.79
CA GLU A 9 -28.88 6.55 -10.49
C GLU A 9 -28.55 6.41 -8.99
N LYS A 10 -29.59 6.58 -8.15
CA LYS A 10 -29.45 6.48 -6.70
C LYS A 10 -29.11 5.05 -6.37
N PHE A 11 -27.84 4.80 -6.11
CA PHE A 11 -27.40 3.50 -5.59
C PHE A 11 -28.16 3.18 -4.29
N PRO A 12 -28.64 1.93 -4.12
CA PRO A 12 -29.25 1.51 -2.88
C PRO A 12 -28.34 1.79 -1.67
N THR A 13 -28.92 2.20 -0.55
CA THR A 13 -28.14 2.50 0.67
C THR A 13 -27.28 1.31 1.10
N THR A 14 -27.75 0.08 0.89
CA THR A 14 -27.00 -1.15 1.16
C THR A 14 -25.75 -1.28 0.29
N PHE A 15 -25.82 -0.89 -0.98
CA PHE A 15 -24.66 -0.86 -1.88
C PHE A 15 -23.63 0.17 -1.41
N ILE A 16 -24.08 1.39 -1.08
CA ILE A 16 -23.20 2.44 -0.56
C ILE A 16 -22.54 1.99 0.75
N ALA A 17 -23.30 1.40 1.67
CA ALA A 17 -22.76 0.89 2.93
C ALA A 17 -21.70 -0.20 2.72
N ALA A 18 -21.93 -1.13 1.79
CA ALA A 18 -20.94 -2.15 1.43
C ALA A 18 -19.65 -1.55 0.89
N GLN A 19 -19.76 -0.62 -0.07
CA GLN A 19 -18.60 0.05 -0.64
C GLN A 19 -17.80 0.86 0.40
N LEU A 20 -18.49 1.56 1.29
CA LEU A 20 -17.84 2.29 2.39
C LEU A 20 -17.13 1.35 3.36
N SER A 21 -17.72 0.20 3.66
CA SER A 21 -17.09 -0.82 4.51
C SER A 21 -15.79 -1.34 3.87
N ASP A 22 -15.81 -1.63 2.57
CA ASP A 22 -14.62 -2.08 1.83
C ASP A 22 -13.51 -1.02 1.86
N VAL A 23 -13.86 0.25 1.65
CA VAL A 23 -12.88 1.37 1.71
C VAL A 23 -12.28 1.51 3.11
N VAL A 24 -13.10 1.42 4.16
CA VAL A 24 -12.63 1.50 5.55
C VAL A 24 -11.68 0.35 5.89
N ILE A 25 -12.05 -0.87 5.55
CA ILE A 25 -11.21 -2.06 5.79
C ILE A 25 -9.89 -1.94 5.01
N ALA A 26 -9.97 -1.65 3.72
CA ALA A 26 -8.78 -1.53 2.87
C ALA A 26 -7.81 -0.46 3.37
N GLY A 27 -8.32 0.70 3.78
CA GLY A 27 -7.50 1.82 4.28
C GLY A 27 -6.91 1.60 5.67
N ALA A 28 -7.70 1.03 6.58
CA ALA A 28 -7.28 0.85 7.98
C ALA A 28 -6.28 -0.30 8.15
N GLU A 29 -6.59 -1.48 7.60
CA GLU A 29 -5.78 -2.68 7.83
C GLU A 29 -4.41 -2.62 7.15
N THR A 30 -4.34 -2.13 5.92
CA THR A 30 -3.06 -2.07 5.20
C THR A 30 -2.09 -1.09 5.85
N THR A 31 -2.55 0.11 6.15
CA THR A 31 -1.75 1.13 6.81
C THR A 31 -1.39 0.73 8.24
N GLY A 32 -2.36 0.20 9.00
CA GLY A 32 -2.15 -0.29 10.36
C GLY A 32 -1.09 -1.40 10.43
N THR A 33 -1.16 -2.38 9.53
CA THR A 33 -0.17 -3.47 9.45
C THR A 33 1.21 -2.95 9.11
N ALA A 34 1.34 -2.05 8.12
CA ALA A 34 2.63 -1.47 7.75
C ALA A 34 3.27 -0.70 8.91
N LEU A 35 2.50 0.13 9.61
CA LEU A 35 2.96 0.89 10.77
C LEU A 35 3.32 -0.01 11.94
N ALA A 36 2.52 -1.02 12.26
CA ALA A 36 2.80 -1.97 13.32
C ALA A 36 4.09 -2.75 13.04
N THR A 37 4.30 -3.18 11.80
CA THR A 37 5.50 -3.86 11.35
C THR A 37 6.73 -2.97 11.51
N ALA A 38 6.68 -1.74 11.00
CA ALA A 38 7.78 -0.79 11.12
C ALA A 38 8.13 -0.52 12.60
N HIS A 39 7.12 -0.25 13.43
CA HIS A 39 7.33 -0.05 14.87
C HIS A 39 7.94 -1.27 15.55
N HIS A 40 7.44 -2.46 15.27
CA HIS A 40 7.94 -3.69 15.88
C HIS A 40 9.44 -3.87 15.65
N TYR A 41 9.90 -3.72 14.41
CA TYR A 41 11.32 -3.90 14.08
C TYR A 41 12.20 -2.75 14.58
N VAL A 42 11.75 -1.51 14.43
CA VAL A 42 12.49 -0.32 14.91
C VAL A 42 12.70 -0.36 16.43
N MET A 43 11.68 -0.75 17.19
CA MET A 43 11.77 -0.80 18.65
C MET A 43 12.69 -1.91 19.17
N ARG A 44 12.98 -2.93 18.37
CA ARG A 44 13.88 -4.03 18.71
C ARG A 44 15.34 -3.75 18.40
N ASP A 45 15.61 -2.79 17.54
CA ASP A 45 16.97 -2.40 17.15
C ASP A 45 17.26 -0.95 17.58
N ARG A 46 18.08 -0.85 18.64
CA ARG A 46 18.43 0.44 19.22
C ARG A 46 19.21 1.34 18.24
N VAL A 47 20.03 0.75 17.38
CA VAL A 47 20.83 1.51 16.40
C VAL A 47 19.91 2.12 15.34
N VAL A 48 18.97 1.33 14.83
CA VAL A 48 17.95 1.80 13.88
C VAL A 48 17.10 2.89 14.51
N LEU A 49 16.62 2.69 15.75
CA LEU A 49 15.80 3.65 16.48
C LEU A 49 16.51 5.01 16.67
N GLU A 50 17.75 4.98 17.14
CA GLU A 50 18.51 6.22 17.37
C GLU A 50 18.81 6.95 16.05
N ARG A 51 19.15 6.25 15.00
CA ARG A 51 19.37 6.86 13.67
C ARG A 51 18.09 7.50 13.13
N LEU A 52 16.95 6.82 13.26
CA LEU A 52 15.66 7.36 12.84
C LEU A 52 15.26 8.59 13.66
N ARG A 53 15.47 8.54 14.99
CA ARG A 53 15.25 9.71 15.87
C ARG A 53 16.10 10.90 15.47
N ASN A 54 17.38 10.68 15.19
CA ASN A 54 18.31 11.74 14.81
C ASN A 54 17.90 12.40 13.50
N GLU A 55 17.48 11.62 12.49
CA GLU A 55 16.99 12.17 11.23
C GLU A 55 15.73 13.03 11.45
N VAL A 56 14.71 12.48 12.14
CA VAL A 56 13.44 13.18 12.34
C VAL A 56 13.62 14.43 13.21
N ARG A 57 14.32 14.33 14.33
CA ARG A 57 14.54 15.46 15.25
C ARG A 57 15.51 16.50 14.69
N GLY A 58 16.45 16.08 13.84
CA GLY A 58 17.33 17.00 13.14
C GLY A 58 16.62 17.79 12.04
N ARG A 59 15.56 17.21 11.47
CA ARG A 59 14.79 17.87 10.39
C ARG A 59 13.68 18.77 10.93
N PHE A 60 13.02 18.40 12.05
CA PHE A 60 11.85 19.11 12.58
C PHE A 60 12.11 19.57 14.00
N SER A 61 12.00 20.88 14.22
CA SER A 61 12.11 21.50 15.54
C SER A 61 10.74 21.59 16.25
N ARG A 62 9.67 21.60 15.47
CA ARG A 62 8.30 21.76 15.97
C ARG A 62 7.38 20.74 15.31
N LEU A 63 6.31 20.35 16.00
CA LEU A 63 5.33 19.40 15.49
C LEU A 63 4.60 19.94 14.24
N GLU A 64 4.36 21.24 14.20
CA GLU A 64 3.66 21.92 13.11
C GLU A 64 4.45 21.89 11.77
N ASP A 65 5.76 21.63 11.84
CA ASP A 65 6.63 21.54 10.66
C ASP A 65 6.51 20.18 9.95
N ILE A 66 5.90 19.19 10.60
CA ILE A 66 5.69 17.85 10.06
C ILE A 66 4.48 17.87 9.12
N LYS A 67 4.74 17.87 7.83
CA LYS A 67 3.74 17.88 6.75
C LYS A 67 4.07 16.81 5.73
N PRO A 68 3.10 16.36 4.92
CA PRO A 68 3.37 15.36 3.87
C PRO A 68 4.54 15.74 2.96
N GLU A 69 4.61 17.01 2.56
CA GLU A 69 5.64 17.53 1.65
C GLU A 69 7.03 17.52 2.29
N THR A 70 7.11 17.78 3.60
CA THR A 70 8.39 17.85 4.34
C THR A 70 8.88 16.49 4.83
N THR A 71 7.99 15.51 4.96
CA THR A 71 8.33 14.14 5.36
C THR A 71 8.77 13.26 4.21
N ALA A 72 8.41 13.61 2.97
CA ALA A 72 8.83 12.88 1.77
C ALA A 72 10.36 12.82 1.59
N ASP A 73 11.06 13.83 2.07
CA ASP A 73 12.51 13.98 1.95
C ASP A 73 13.31 13.42 3.15
N LEU A 74 12.80 12.41 3.82
CA LEU A 74 13.48 11.72 4.92
C LEU A 74 14.01 10.36 4.43
N PRO A 75 15.26 10.27 3.95
CA PRO A 75 15.77 9.07 3.29
C PRO A 75 15.83 7.86 4.21
N TYR A 76 16.17 8.04 5.48
CA TYR A 76 16.25 6.90 6.40
C TYR A 76 14.87 6.42 6.86
N VAL A 77 13.93 7.33 7.11
CA VAL A 77 12.52 6.98 7.38
C VAL A 77 11.95 6.18 6.21
N ASN A 78 12.15 6.66 4.98
CA ASN A 78 11.69 5.97 3.78
C ASN A 78 12.33 4.59 3.61
N ALA A 79 13.63 4.45 3.89
CA ALA A 79 14.32 3.16 3.85
C ALA A 79 13.73 2.17 4.88
N VAL A 80 13.46 2.62 6.11
CA VAL A 80 12.86 1.81 7.17
C VAL A 80 11.44 1.37 6.78
N LEU A 81 10.63 2.27 6.22
CA LEU A 81 9.28 1.92 5.77
C LEU A 81 9.29 0.93 4.61
N ASN A 82 10.17 1.14 3.62
CA ASN A 82 10.31 0.22 2.50
C ASN A 82 10.79 -1.16 2.96
N GLU A 83 11.69 -1.22 3.93
CA GLU A 83 12.16 -2.48 4.49
C GLU A 83 11.06 -3.19 5.30
N ALA A 84 10.26 -2.46 6.06
CA ALA A 84 9.11 -3.02 6.75
C ALA A 84 8.10 -3.64 5.77
N LEU A 85 7.80 -2.94 4.67
CA LEU A 85 6.93 -3.45 3.60
C LEU A 85 7.52 -4.65 2.87
N ARG A 86 8.85 -4.73 2.74
CA ARG A 86 9.54 -5.88 2.16
C ARG A 86 9.45 -7.11 3.07
N VAL A 87 9.63 -6.93 4.37
CA VAL A 87 9.62 -8.02 5.37
C VAL A 87 8.23 -8.57 5.59
N LEU A 88 7.24 -7.69 5.73
CA LEU A 88 5.84 -8.07 5.92
C LEU A 88 4.93 -7.11 5.13
N PRO A 89 4.68 -7.42 3.85
CA PRO A 89 3.71 -6.65 3.08
C PRO A 89 2.30 -6.83 3.65
N PRO A 90 1.50 -5.76 3.77
CA PRO A 90 0.12 -5.84 4.29
C PRO A 90 -0.79 -6.77 3.49
N VAL A 91 -0.49 -6.95 2.19
CA VAL A 91 -1.21 -7.85 1.28
C VAL A 91 -0.21 -8.86 0.72
N PRO A 92 0.04 -9.98 1.43
CA PRO A 92 1.09 -10.94 1.06
C PRO A 92 0.67 -11.95 -0.02
N TRP A 93 -0.58 -11.94 -0.44
CA TRP A 93 -1.08 -12.85 -1.48
C TRP A 93 -0.93 -12.25 -2.87
N PRO A 94 -0.70 -13.11 -3.87
CA PRO A 94 -0.51 -12.66 -5.23
C PRO A 94 -1.83 -12.14 -5.82
N ALA A 95 -1.76 -10.98 -6.49
CA ALA A 95 -2.88 -10.48 -7.28
C ALA A 95 -2.98 -11.26 -8.59
N SER A 96 -3.96 -12.18 -8.67
CA SER A 96 -4.20 -12.98 -9.87
C SER A 96 -4.63 -12.12 -11.06
N ARG A 97 -4.18 -12.52 -12.24
CA ARG A 97 -4.59 -11.95 -13.53
C ARG A 97 -5.05 -13.08 -14.44
N HIS A 98 -6.14 -12.87 -15.16
CA HIS A 98 -6.60 -13.78 -16.19
C HIS A 98 -6.03 -13.37 -17.54
N VAL A 99 -5.43 -14.33 -18.22
CA VAL A 99 -4.92 -14.11 -19.57
C VAL A 99 -6.10 -14.08 -20.55
N PRO A 100 -6.19 -13.06 -21.43
CA PRO A 100 -7.25 -12.97 -22.44
C PRO A 100 -7.32 -14.21 -23.33
N LEU A 101 -8.48 -14.47 -23.96
CA LEU A 101 -8.69 -15.66 -24.79
C LEU A 101 -7.68 -15.80 -25.93
N GLY A 102 -7.12 -14.70 -26.45
CA GLY A 102 -6.07 -14.71 -27.46
C GLY A 102 -4.68 -15.09 -26.97
N GLY A 103 -4.49 -15.28 -25.66
CA GLY A 103 -3.18 -15.40 -25.04
C GLY A 103 -2.50 -14.04 -24.85
N ASP A 104 -1.36 -14.05 -24.16
CA ASP A 104 -0.53 -12.87 -23.94
C ASP A 104 0.94 -13.27 -23.82
N THR A 105 1.86 -12.31 -23.97
CA THR A 105 3.29 -12.56 -23.80
C THR A 105 3.81 -11.82 -22.58
N VAL A 106 4.38 -12.56 -21.64
CA VAL A 106 4.97 -12.01 -20.42
C VAL A 106 6.44 -12.39 -20.38
N ASP A 107 7.32 -11.40 -20.29
CA ASP A 107 8.79 -11.60 -20.27
C ASP A 107 9.31 -12.50 -21.41
N GLY A 108 8.73 -12.36 -22.62
CA GLY A 108 9.09 -13.14 -23.81
C GLY A 108 8.46 -14.54 -23.88
N TYR A 109 7.73 -14.98 -22.88
CA TYR A 109 7.04 -16.28 -22.88
C TYR A 109 5.56 -16.12 -23.23
N PHE A 110 5.10 -16.89 -24.23
CA PHE A 110 3.68 -16.91 -24.57
C PHE A 110 2.87 -17.69 -23.52
N ILE A 111 1.80 -17.08 -23.01
CA ILE A 111 0.87 -17.68 -22.06
C ILE A 111 -0.47 -17.87 -22.76
N PRO A 112 -1.00 -19.10 -22.83
CA PRO A 112 -2.29 -19.37 -23.45
C PRO A 112 -3.45 -18.65 -22.74
N GLY A 113 -4.49 -18.33 -23.53
CA GLY A 113 -5.72 -17.74 -22.99
C GLY A 113 -6.44 -18.64 -21.98
N GLY A 114 -7.13 -18.02 -21.02
CA GLY A 114 -7.86 -18.71 -19.97
C GLY A 114 -7.02 -19.17 -18.77
N VAL A 115 -5.69 -18.97 -18.83
CA VAL A 115 -4.80 -19.23 -17.69
C VAL A 115 -4.90 -18.10 -16.68
N SER A 116 -4.91 -18.44 -15.39
CA SER A 116 -4.72 -17.48 -14.29
C SER A 116 -3.26 -17.47 -13.89
N SER A 117 -2.63 -16.30 -14.00
CA SER A 117 -1.25 -16.10 -13.56
C SER A 117 -1.21 -15.18 -12.34
N ALA A 118 -0.20 -15.36 -11.50
CA ALA A 118 0.04 -14.51 -10.36
C ALA A 118 1.53 -14.45 -10.03
N LEU A 119 2.02 -13.26 -9.69
CA LEU A 119 3.37 -13.12 -9.15
C LEU A 119 3.36 -13.49 -7.67
N ARG A 120 4.21 -14.44 -7.31
CA ARG A 120 4.44 -14.76 -5.90
C ARG A 120 5.43 -13.76 -5.33
N VAL A 121 5.00 -13.00 -4.32
CA VAL A 121 5.93 -12.20 -3.51
C VAL A 121 6.63 -13.15 -2.54
N PRO A 122 7.95 -13.40 -2.67
CA PRO A 122 8.65 -14.21 -1.70
C PRO A 122 8.69 -13.45 -0.37
N LEU A 123 8.06 -14.01 0.65
CA LEU A 123 8.30 -13.59 2.02
C LEU A 123 9.73 -14.03 2.35
N LEU A 124 10.66 -13.09 2.35
CA LEU A 124 12.03 -13.37 2.73
C LEU A 124 12.08 -13.65 4.24
N ARG A 125 12.56 -14.84 4.58
CA ARG A 125 12.87 -15.24 5.96
C ARG A 125 14.12 -14.53 6.46
#